data_07f6b3ecd77c2ec5a27c7e882da02abd
#
_entry.id   07f6b3ecd77c2ec5a27c7e882da02abd
#
_cell.length_a   1.000
_cell.length_b   1.000
_cell.length_c   1.000
_cell.angle_alpha   90.00
_cell.angle_beta   90.00
_cell.angle_gamma   90.00
#
_symmetry.space_group_name_H-M   'P 1'
#
loop_
_entity.id
_entity.type
_entity.pdbx_description
1 polymer ?
#
loop_
_entity_poly.entity_id
_entity_poly.type
_entity_poly.pdbx_seq_one_letter_code
_entity_poly.pdbx_strand_id
1 'polypeptide(L)'
;MPFRFILFTIMMILSIHILQPLTNESNIICGILWFAKMFMYLLSFNINISKEDLVKYMEYLYSDKKFICTFNHTTLVDGFVLISTFPRSSYLILKVIIYSTIGYTDQINDQLGNIFVEKGKTSNKIKERVESRKSGDKILFIAPGSGNTSSIPGSITEFSSKGAFVHKYPILPIVVKYEDESLHYNHDNGESMLHSCLKLFLVKDYNINIKVCDMVEYNEDEKIDEYKDRVYKIMNETYQQM
;
A
#
# COMPACT_ATOMS: atom_id res chain seq x y z
N MET A 1 3.08 -19.92 -18.14
CA MET A 1 2.97 -20.15 -16.71
C MET A 1 4.28 -20.56 -16.01
N PRO A 2 4.92 -21.71 -16.30
CA PRO A 2 6.14 -22.08 -15.57
C PRO A 2 7.28 -21.07 -15.71
N PHE A 3 7.42 -20.42 -16.86
CA PHE A 3 8.48 -19.45 -17.11
C PHE A 3 8.39 -18.20 -16.22
N ARG A 4 7.18 -17.61 -16.04
CA ARG A 4 6.98 -16.46 -15.15
C ARG A 4 7.30 -16.80 -13.69
N PHE A 5 6.89 -17.99 -13.24
CA PHE A 5 7.17 -18.45 -11.88
C PHE A 5 8.67 -18.67 -11.65
N ILE A 6 9.37 -19.32 -12.60
CA ILE A 6 10.82 -19.52 -12.54
C ILE A 6 11.54 -18.18 -12.50
N LEU A 7 11.17 -17.26 -13.38
CA LEU A 7 11.77 -15.93 -13.45
C LEU A 7 11.53 -15.13 -12.18
N PHE A 8 10.32 -15.21 -11.61
CA PHE A 8 10.01 -14.61 -10.30
C PHE A 8 10.89 -15.19 -9.18
N THR A 9 11.05 -16.51 -9.14
CA THR A 9 11.89 -17.18 -8.13
C THR A 9 13.34 -16.74 -8.26
N ILE A 10 13.89 -16.67 -9.49
CA ILE A 10 15.22 -16.16 -9.76
C ILE A 10 15.35 -14.70 -9.29
N MET A 11 14.39 -13.87 -9.60
CA MET A 11 14.39 -12.46 -9.18
C MET A 11 14.33 -12.30 -7.66
N MET A 12 13.53 -13.12 -6.97
CA MET A 12 13.48 -13.14 -5.51
C MET A 12 14.85 -13.50 -4.91
N ILE A 13 15.51 -14.52 -5.42
CA ILE A 13 16.86 -14.91 -4.98
C ILE A 13 17.86 -13.78 -5.24
N LEU A 14 17.84 -13.20 -6.45
CA LEU A 14 18.74 -12.11 -6.81
C LEU A 14 18.46 -10.85 -5.96
N SER A 15 17.20 -10.53 -5.66
CA SER A 15 16.87 -9.37 -4.82
C SER A 15 17.43 -9.52 -3.40
N ILE A 16 17.35 -10.69 -2.80
CA ILE A 16 17.93 -10.98 -1.49
C ILE A 16 19.45 -10.74 -1.52
N HIS A 17 20.14 -11.27 -2.54
CA HIS A 17 21.60 -11.16 -2.64
C HIS A 17 22.10 -9.78 -3.08
N ILE A 18 21.31 -9.03 -3.85
CA ILE A 18 21.67 -7.67 -4.33
C ILE A 18 21.29 -6.60 -3.31
N LEU A 19 20.11 -6.71 -2.68
CA LEU A 19 19.64 -5.68 -1.75
C LEU A 19 20.25 -5.81 -0.36
N GLN A 20 20.55 -7.02 0.08
CA GLN A 20 21.12 -7.28 1.41
C GLN A 20 22.50 -6.61 1.64
N PRO A 21 23.45 -6.59 0.67
CA PRO A 21 24.72 -5.92 0.85
C PRO A 21 24.68 -4.39 0.67
N LEU A 22 23.55 -3.81 0.23
CA LEU A 22 23.42 -2.38 0.05
C LEU A 22 23.27 -1.70 1.41
N THR A 23 24.25 -0.87 1.77
CA THR A 23 24.28 -0.15 3.06
C THR A 23 23.80 1.30 2.95
N ASN A 24 23.69 1.83 1.73
CA ASN A 24 23.29 3.21 1.46
C ASN A 24 21.78 3.27 1.18
N GLU A 25 21.06 4.16 1.88
CA GLU A 25 19.62 4.37 1.76
C GLU A 25 19.17 4.58 0.29
N SER A 26 19.88 5.43 -0.45
CA SER A 26 19.57 5.71 -1.86
C SER A 26 19.64 4.44 -2.72
N ASN A 27 20.66 3.61 -2.51
CA ASN A 27 20.86 2.39 -3.28
C ASN A 27 19.78 1.34 -2.96
N ILE A 28 19.38 1.24 -1.70
CA ILE A 28 18.31 0.32 -1.27
C ILE A 28 16.97 0.75 -1.87
N ILE A 29 16.63 2.02 -1.79
CA ILE A 29 15.39 2.55 -2.38
C ILE A 29 15.38 2.34 -3.89
N CYS A 30 16.47 2.65 -4.59
CA CYS A 30 16.61 2.41 -6.02
C CYS A 30 16.45 0.91 -6.35
N GLY A 31 17.07 0.03 -5.58
CA GLY A 31 16.99 -1.41 -5.76
C GLY A 31 15.56 -1.94 -5.58
N ILE A 32 14.86 -1.48 -4.57
CA ILE A 32 13.46 -1.88 -4.30
C ILE A 32 12.52 -1.36 -5.39
N LEU A 33 12.68 -0.10 -5.82
CA LEU A 33 11.90 0.46 -6.92
C LEU A 33 12.16 -0.27 -8.23
N TRP A 34 13.42 -0.62 -8.51
CA TRP A 34 13.79 -1.41 -9.68
C TRP A 34 13.14 -2.79 -9.62
N PHE A 35 13.24 -3.48 -8.46
CA PHE A 35 12.63 -4.78 -8.25
C PHE A 35 11.10 -4.72 -8.40
N ALA A 36 10.44 -3.74 -7.79
CA ALA A 36 8.99 -3.56 -7.92
C ALA A 36 8.59 -3.37 -9.38
N LYS A 37 9.28 -2.50 -10.12
CA LYS A 37 9.01 -2.27 -11.55
C LYS A 37 9.25 -3.51 -12.40
N MET A 38 10.34 -4.23 -12.17
CA MET A 38 10.63 -5.51 -12.85
C MET A 38 9.55 -6.54 -12.56
N PHE A 39 9.13 -6.66 -11.29
CA PHE A 39 8.05 -7.56 -10.88
C PHE A 39 6.73 -7.22 -11.60
N MET A 40 6.38 -5.94 -11.63
CA MET A 40 5.19 -5.45 -12.32
C MET A 40 5.25 -5.73 -13.84
N TYR A 41 6.41 -5.49 -14.46
CA TYR A 41 6.64 -5.79 -15.87
C TYR A 41 6.48 -7.28 -16.19
N LEU A 42 7.10 -8.16 -15.38
CA LEU A 42 7.04 -9.61 -15.57
C LEU A 42 5.63 -10.20 -15.44
N LEU A 43 4.82 -9.59 -14.60
CA LEU A 43 3.43 -9.99 -14.42
C LEU A 43 2.48 -9.24 -15.39
N SER A 44 3.01 -8.41 -16.29
CA SER A 44 2.21 -7.61 -17.24
C SER A 44 1.17 -6.73 -16.55
N PHE A 45 1.59 -6.02 -15.50
CA PHE A 45 0.73 -5.05 -14.82
C PHE A 45 0.62 -3.75 -15.64
N ASN A 46 -0.58 -3.36 -15.96
CA ASN A 46 -0.92 -2.10 -16.59
C ASN A 46 -1.54 -1.18 -15.54
N ILE A 47 -0.77 -0.19 -15.08
CA ILE A 47 -1.24 0.77 -14.07
C ILE A 47 -1.79 1.99 -14.80
N ASN A 48 -3.07 2.27 -14.59
CA ASN A 48 -3.78 3.42 -15.09
C ASN A 48 -4.00 4.42 -13.95
N ILE A 49 -3.29 5.53 -13.98
CA ILE A 49 -3.45 6.67 -13.09
C ILE A 49 -3.41 7.96 -13.91
N SER A 50 -4.28 8.91 -13.64
CA SER A 50 -4.30 10.17 -14.36
C SER A 50 -3.08 11.04 -13.99
N LYS A 51 -2.68 11.91 -14.92
CA LYS A 51 -1.61 12.89 -14.62
C LYS A 51 -2.02 13.84 -13.52
N GLU A 52 -3.29 14.21 -13.47
CA GLU A 52 -3.88 15.09 -12.46
C GLU A 52 -3.76 14.46 -11.06
N ASP A 53 -4.03 13.15 -10.95
CA ASP A 53 -3.89 12.42 -9.68
C ASP A 53 -2.43 12.33 -9.22
N LEU A 54 -1.50 12.11 -10.14
CA LEU A 54 -0.07 12.13 -9.82
C LEU A 54 0.40 13.52 -9.40
N VAL A 55 -0.04 14.57 -10.09
CA VAL A 55 0.29 15.96 -9.72
C VAL A 55 -0.26 16.27 -8.34
N LYS A 56 -1.52 15.93 -8.06
CA LYS A 56 -2.15 16.09 -6.76
C LYS A 56 -1.33 15.43 -5.65
N TYR A 57 -0.92 14.17 -5.84
CA TYR A 57 -0.07 13.48 -4.88
C TYR A 57 1.29 14.19 -4.67
N MET A 58 1.93 14.65 -5.76
CA MET A 58 3.22 15.34 -5.68
C MET A 58 3.12 16.70 -4.97
N GLU A 59 2.03 17.45 -5.15
CA GLU A 59 1.76 18.68 -4.42
C GLU A 59 1.70 18.42 -2.91
N TYR A 60 0.99 17.37 -2.49
CA TYR A 60 0.95 16.98 -1.08
C TYR A 60 2.31 16.46 -0.57
N LEU A 61 3.05 15.71 -1.39
CA LEU A 61 4.39 15.24 -1.03
C LEU A 61 5.32 16.39 -0.70
N TYR A 62 5.28 17.46 -1.48
CA TYR A 62 6.13 18.65 -1.29
C TYR A 62 5.49 19.75 -0.43
N SER A 63 4.35 19.49 0.18
CA SER A 63 3.76 20.38 1.19
C SER A 63 4.28 20.06 2.60
N ASP A 64 4.18 21.02 3.51
CA ASP A 64 4.44 20.80 4.95
C ASP A 64 3.22 20.25 5.70
N LYS A 65 2.15 19.91 4.99
CA LYS A 65 0.91 19.40 5.57
C LYS A 65 1.14 18.05 6.25
N LYS A 66 0.57 17.90 7.45
CA LYS A 66 0.61 16.65 8.22
C LYS A 66 -0.63 15.83 7.87
N PHE A 67 -0.44 14.68 7.22
CA PHE A 67 -1.54 13.82 6.77
C PHE A 67 -1.10 12.37 6.63
N ILE A 68 -2.06 11.49 6.45
CA ILE A 68 -1.85 10.06 6.19
C ILE A 68 -2.50 9.71 4.85
N CYS A 69 -1.85 8.90 4.02
CA CYS A 69 -2.51 8.26 2.89
C CYS A 69 -3.22 6.99 3.35
N THR A 70 -4.48 6.80 2.95
CA THR A 70 -5.18 5.52 3.11
C THR A 70 -5.43 4.89 1.77
N PHE A 71 -5.42 3.55 1.73
CA PHE A 71 -5.74 2.79 0.54
C PHE A 71 -6.54 1.53 0.87
N ASN A 72 -7.33 1.05 -0.08
CA ASN A 72 -7.99 -0.25 0.02
C ASN A 72 -6.97 -1.34 -0.33
N HIS A 73 -6.77 -2.29 0.58
CA HIS A 73 -5.79 -3.37 0.41
C HIS A 73 -6.53 -4.68 0.08
N THR A 74 -6.52 -5.05 -1.18
CA THR A 74 -7.32 -6.17 -1.72
C THR A 74 -6.47 -7.32 -2.24
N THR A 75 -5.20 -7.07 -2.58
CA THR A 75 -4.30 -8.10 -3.11
C THR A 75 -2.95 -8.09 -2.40
N LEU A 76 -2.22 -9.20 -2.48
CA LEU A 76 -0.86 -9.30 -1.92
C LEU A 76 0.16 -8.39 -2.62
N VAL A 77 -0.17 -7.89 -3.81
CA VAL A 77 0.75 -7.07 -4.62
C VAL A 77 0.51 -5.57 -4.50
N ASP A 78 -0.51 -5.14 -3.76
CA ASP A 78 -0.80 -3.70 -3.60
C ASP A 78 0.41 -2.89 -3.15
N GLY A 79 1.23 -3.45 -2.26
CA GLY A 79 2.47 -2.80 -1.84
C GLY A 79 3.43 -2.51 -3.00
N PHE A 80 3.58 -3.45 -3.94
CA PHE A 80 4.43 -3.26 -5.12
C PHE A 80 3.81 -2.26 -6.11
N VAL A 81 2.50 -2.31 -6.30
CA VAL A 81 1.75 -1.35 -7.13
C VAL A 81 1.96 0.07 -6.60
N LEU A 82 1.71 0.26 -5.31
CA LEU A 82 1.78 1.58 -4.69
C LEU A 82 3.22 2.12 -4.63
N ILE A 83 4.21 1.29 -4.27
CA ILE A 83 5.62 1.74 -4.22
C ILE A 83 6.18 2.07 -5.60
N SER A 84 5.70 1.39 -6.65
CA SER A 84 6.09 1.68 -8.04
C SER A 84 5.43 2.95 -8.60
N THR A 85 4.25 3.32 -8.07
CA THR A 85 3.43 4.45 -8.54
C THR A 85 3.71 5.73 -7.75
N PHE A 86 3.82 5.62 -6.42
CA PHE A 86 3.93 6.77 -5.52
C PHE A 86 5.33 6.86 -4.92
N PRO A 87 6.17 7.83 -5.36
CA PRO A 87 7.49 8.02 -4.79
C PRO A 87 7.40 8.42 -3.31
N ARG A 88 8.39 8.00 -2.54
CA ARG A 88 8.49 8.29 -1.10
C ARG A 88 7.31 7.82 -0.26
N SER A 89 6.65 6.74 -0.68
CA SER A 89 5.68 6.04 0.15
C SER A 89 6.37 5.19 1.23
N SER A 90 5.79 5.15 2.43
CA SER A 90 6.16 4.26 3.53
C SER A 90 4.90 3.60 4.07
N TYR A 91 5.00 2.42 4.71
CA TYR A 91 3.83 1.60 4.99
C TYR A 91 3.73 1.20 6.45
N LEU A 92 2.49 1.06 6.92
CA LEU A 92 2.18 0.32 8.14
C LEU A 92 2.02 -1.16 7.79
N ILE A 93 2.88 -2.02 8.35
CA ILE A 93 2.98 -3.42 7.93
C ILE A 93 3.03 -4.39 9.10
N LEU A 94 2.52 -5.59 8.87
CA LEU A 94 2.63 -6.69 9.83
C LEU A 94 4.01 -7.37 9.70
N LYS A 95 4.75 -7.43 10.79
CA LYS A 95 6.12 -8.01 10.83
C LYS A 95 6.21 -9.40 10.23
N VAL A 96 5.20 -10.25 10.47
CA VAL A 96 5.18 -11.65 10.02
C VAL A 96 5.19 -11.80 8.50
N ILE A 97 4.49 -10.94 7.78
CA ILE A 97 4.35 -11.02 6.32
C ILE A 97 5.68 -10.75 5.61
N ILE A 98 6.45 -9.81 6.11
CA ILE A 98 7.70 -9.39 5.47
C ILE A 98 8.85 -10.35 5.70
N TYR A 99 8.99 -10.89 6.91
CA TYR A 99 10.06 -11.83 7.21
C TYR A 99 9.91 -13.16 6.50
N SER A 100 8.69 -13.58 6.18
CA SER A 100 8.43 -14.84 5.49
C SER A 100 8.60 -14.74 3.97
N THR A 101 8.54 -13.53 3.40
CA THR A 101 8.44 -13.39 1.94
C THR A 101 9.72 -12.94 1.24
N ILE A 102 10.61 -12.14 1.87
CA ILE A 102 11.68 -11.44 1.12
C ILE A 102 13.04 -11.41 1.85
N GLY A 103 13.24 -12.07 2.98
CA GLY A 103 14.51 -11.94 3.74
C GLY A 103 14.78 -10.49 4.20
N TYR A 104 13.74 -9.74 4.45
CA TYR A 104 13.73 -8.31 4.76
C TYR A 104 14.35 -8.06 6.13
N THR A 105 15.40 -7.29 6.18
CA THR A 105 16.08 -6.95 7.43
C THR A 105 15.43 -5.73 8.09
N ASP A 106 15.52 -5.63 9.42
CA ASP A 106 15.06 -4.44 10.16
C ASP A 106 15.69 -3.16 9.60
N GLN A 107 16.96 -3.22 9.18
CA GLN A 107 17.68 -2.11 8.55
C GLN A 107 17.00 -1.61 7.26
N ILE A 108 16.59 -2.51 6.37
CA ILE A 108 15.89 -2.13 5.14
C ILE A 108 14.54 -1.47 5.47
N ASN A 109 13.84 -2.03 6.46
CA ASN A 109 12.57 -1.47 6.89
C ASN A 109 12.71 -0.05 7.46
N ASP A 110 13.71 0.18 8.28
CA ASP A 110 13.98 1.51 8.85
C ASP A 110 14.33 2.52 7.74
N GLN A 111 15.12 2.10 6.76
CA GLN A 111 15.46 2.94 5.61
C GLN A 111 14.25 3.25 4.71
N LEU A 112 13.32 2.31 4.53
CA LEU A 112 12.05 2.57 3.85
C LEU A 112 11.12 3.45 4.68
N GLY A 113 11.39 3.59 5.97
CA GLY A 113 10.57 4.33 6.90
C GLY A 113 9.23 3.65 7.20
N ASN A 114 9.15 2.35 6.99
CA ASN A 114 7.96 1.58 7.33
C ASN A 114 7.79 1.47 8.86
N ILE A 115 6.57 1.29 9.30
CA ILE A 115 6.22 1.09 10.70
C ILE A 115 5.71 -0.34 10.87
N PHE A 116 6.35 -1.14 11.72
CA PHE A 116 5.81 -2.43 12.12
C PHE A 116 4.68 -2.27 13.13
N VAL A 117 3.61 -3.04 12.91
CA VAL A 117 2.50 -3.12 13.86
C VAL A 117 2.97 -3.83 15.13
N GLU A 118 2.98 -3.11 16.24
CA GLU A 118 3.31 -3.61 17.57
C GLU A 118 2.21 -3.23 18.55
N LYS A 119 1.71 -4.20 19.32
CA LYS A 119 0.65 -3.95 20.32
C LYS A 119 1.08 -2.84 21.30
N GLY A 120 0.27 -1.81 21.43
CA GLY A 120 0.47 -0.69 22.35
C GLY A 120 1.50 0.37 21.91
N LYS A 121 2.26 0.16 20.83
CA LYS A 121 3.32 1.10 20.39
C LYS A 121 3.02 1.75 19.04
N THR A 122 2.24 1.09 18.18
CA THR A 122 2.00 1.53 16.79
C THR A 122 1.42 2.93 16.72
N SER A 123 0.47 3.27 17.58
CA SER A 123 -0.19 4.58 17.58
C SER A 123 0.80 5.73 17.79
N ASN A 124 1.71 5.61 18.75
CA ASN A 124 2.73 6.62 19.01
C ASN A 124 3.71 6.76 17.83
N LYS A 125 4.13 5.63 17.22
CA LYS A 125 5.01 5.64 16.04
C LYS A 125 4.34 6.34 14.84
N ILE A 126 3.04 6.14 14.64
CA ILE A 126 2.26 6.85 13.61
C ILE A 126 2.28 8.35 13.89
N LYS A 127 1.97 8.75 15.13
CA LYS A 127 1.97 10.15 15.54
C LYS A 127 3.34 10.81 15.29
N GLU A 128 4.40 10.23 15.81
CA GLU A 128 5.77 10.72 15.64
C GLU A 128 6.15 10.88 14.16
N ARG A 129 5.80 9.89 13.32
CA ARG A 129 6.07 9.92 11.88
C ARG A 129 5.34 11.07 11.18
N VAL A 130 4.07 11.27 11.48
CA VAL A 130 3.27 12.33 10.84
C VAL A 130 3.69 13.70 11.33
N GLU A 131 3.91 13.88 12.62
CA GLU A 131 4.30 15.17 13.20
C GLU A 131 5.72 15.62 12.80
N SER A 132 6.66 14.71 12.69
CA SER A 132 8.04 15.01 12.28
C SER A 132 8.20 15.24 10.78
N ARG A 133 7.20 14.87 9.96
CA ARG A 133 7.28 14.98 8.50
C ARG A 133 7.50 16.43 8.04
N LYS A 134 8.40 16.60 7.08
CA LYS A 134 8.66 17.85 6.35
C LYS A 134 8.33 17.68 4.86
N SER A 135 8.31 18.78 4.12
CA SER A 135 8.18 18.78 2.66
C SER A 135 9.19 17.81 2.01
N GLY A 136 8.72 16.94 1.13
CA GLY A 136 9.52 15.93 0.45
C GLY A 136 9.86 14.68 1.27
N ASP A 137 9.47 14.62 2.56
CA ASP A 137 9.65 13.42 3.37
C ASP A 137 8.66 12.33 2.98
N LYS A 138 8.96 11.09 3.40
CA LYS A 138 8.11 9.92 3.15
C LYS A 138 6.72 10.10 3.75
N ILE A 139 5.70 9.77 2.96
CA ILE A 139 4.30 9.78 3.39
C ILE A 139 3.92 8.40 3.89
N LEU A 140 3.24 8.34 5.03
CA LEU A 140 2.76 7.10 5.62
C LEU A 140 1.45 6.64 4.97
N PHE A 141 1.46 5.42 4.43
CA PHE A 141 0.32 4.73 3.83
C PHE A 141 -0.22 3.69 4.81
N ILE A 142 -1.51 3.73 5.07
CA ILE A 142 -2.20 2.80 5.97
C ILE A 142 -3.41 2.20 5.25
N ALA A 143 -3.54 0.88 5.30
CA ALA A 143 -4.74 0.18 4.84
C ALA A 143 -5.70 -0.05 6.03
N PRO A 144 -6.76 0.76 6.19
CA PRO A 144 -7.63 0.65 7.35
C PRO A 144 -8.56 -0.57 7.31
N GLY A 145 -8.76 -1.17 6.14
CA GLY A 145 -9.52 -2.41 5.93
C GLY A 145 -8.72 -3.70 6.10
N SER A 146 -7.47 -3.63 6.55
CA SER A 146 -6.60 -4.76 6.93
C SER A 146 -6.40 -5.90 5.91
N GLY A 147 -6.35 -5.62 4.62
CA GLY A 147 -5.91 -6.61 3.60
C GLY A 147 -6.90 -7.72 3.30
N ASN A 148 -8.18 -7.51 3.56
CA ASN A 148 -9.25 -8.42 3.20
C ASN A 148 -10.10 -7.86 2.06
N THR A 149 -10.66 -8.75 1.26
CA THR A 149 -11.72 -8.38 0.31
C THR A 149 -13.04 -8.12 1.03
N SER A 150 -13.82 -7.21 0.50
CA SER A 150 -15.19 -7.03 0.93
C SER A 150 -16.02 -8.30 0.65
N SER A 151 -16.91 -8.65 1.57
CA SER A 151 -17.95 -9.66 1.32
C SER A 151 -19.04 -9.17 0.34
N ILE A 152 -19.07 -7.86 0.08
CA ILE A 152 -20.02 -7.22 -0.84
C ILE A 152 -19.31 -7.01 -2.19
N PRO A 153 -19.77 -7.67 -3.28
CA PRO A 153 -19.19 -7.47 -4.59
C PRO A 153 -19.20 -6.01 -5.03
N GLY A 154 -18.13 -5.56 -5.65
CA GLY A 154 -18.02 -4.18 -6.12
C GLY A 154 -17.82 -3.13 -5.03
N SER A 155 -17.48 -3.54 -3.80
CA SER A 155 -17.22 -2.65 -2.67
C SER A 155 -15.85 -2.90 -2.07
N ILE A 156 -15.30 -1.89 -1.38
CA ILE A 156 -14.09 -2.03 -0.58
C ILE A 156 -14.44 -2.59 0.82
N THR A 157 -13.47 -3.19 1.50
CA THR A 157 -13.64 -3.70 2.87
C THR A 157 -13.88 -2.56 3.86
N GLU A 158 -14.77 -2.77 4.82
CA GLU A 158 -15.03 -1.81 5.89
C GLU A 158 -13.77 -1.42 6.66
N PHE A 159 -13.71 -0.15 7.08
CA PHE A 159 -12.56 0.39 7.78
C PHE A 159 -12.64 0.21 9.30
N SER A 160 -11.49 -0.05 9.90
CA SER A 160 -11.33 0.06 11.35
C SER A 160 -11.07 1.52 11.73
N SER A 161 -11.67 1.99 12.81
CA SER A 161 -11.38 3.30 13.40
C SER A 161 -9.98 3.42 14.03
N LYS A 162 -9.22 2.30 14.05
CA LYS A 162 -7.85 2.25 14.55
C LYS A 162 -6.83 2.69 13.48
N GLY A 163 -5.60 2.88 13.90
CA GLY A 163 -4.49 3.18 12.98
C GLY A 163 -4.60 4.57 12.36
N ALA A 164 -5.14 4.68 11.16
CA ALA A 164 -5.16 5.93 10.39
C ALA A 164 -5.99 7.06 11.05
N PHE A 165 -7.03 6.72 11.81
CA PHE A 165 -8.01 7.70 12.31
C PHE A 165 -7.76 8.17 13.74
N VAL A 166 -6.98 7.43 14.54
CA VAL A 166 -6.83 7.67 16.00
C VAL A 166 -6.34 9.08 16.33
N HIS A 167 -5.46 9.64 15.51
CA HIS A 167 -4.86 10.96 15.75
C HIS A 167 -5.55 12.10 14.98
N LYS A 168 -6.64 11.81 14.28
CA LYS A 168 -7.45 12.83 13.59
C LYS A 168 -6.68 13.65 12.55
N TYR A 169 -5.61 13.09 11.97
CA TYR A 169 -4.90 13.74 10.88
C TYR A 169 -5.77 13.76 9.61
N PRO A 170 -5.59 14.76 8.75
CA PRO A 170 -6.15 14.73 7.40
C PRO A 170 -5.80 13.43 6.68
N ILE A 171 -6.74 12.90 5.93
CA ILE A 171 -6.57 11.68 5.15
C ILE A 171 -6.56 12.01 3.67
N LEU A 172 -5.53 11.54 2.95
CA LEU A 172 -5.51 11.52 1.48
C LEU A 172 -5.91 10.10 1.01
N PRO A 173 -7.15 9.90 0.54
CA PRO A 173 -7.61 8.59 0.13
C PRO A 173 -7.06 8.24 -1.26
N ILE A 174 -6.58 7.01 -1.40
CA ILE A 174 -6.12 6.42 -2.66
C ILE A 174 -6.91 5.15 -2.91
N VAL A 175 -7.60 5.09 -4.03
CA VAL A 175 -8.41 3.94 -4.41
C VAL A 175 -7.68 3.14 -5.47
N VAL A 176 -7.55 1.83 -5.23
CA VAL A 176 -6.93 0.86 -6.15
C VAL A 176 -7.99 -0.14 -6.57
N LYS A 177 -8.25 -0.26 -7.87
CA LYS A 177 -9.23 -1.21 -8.42
C LYS A 177 -8.57 -2.09 -9.47
N TYR A 178 -8.64 -3.38 -9.26
CA TYR A 178 -8.24 -4.41 -10.21
C TYR A 178 -9.45 -4.75 -11.07
N GLU A 179 -9.30 -4.79 -12.40
CA GLU A 179 -10.38 -5.22 -13.31
C GLU A 179 -10.72 -6.70 -13.11
N ASP A 180 -9.74 -7.53 -12.74
CA ASP A 180 -9.94 -8.94 -12.41
C ASP A 180 -10.02 -9.13 -10.90
N GLU A 181 -11.23 -9.21 -10.38
CA GLU A 181 -11.50 -9.44 -8.95
C GLU A 181 -11.05 -10.84 -8.47
N SER A 182 -10.74 -11.78 -9.37
CA SER A 182 -10.20 -13.09 -8.98
C SER A 182 -8.84 -12.98 -8.29
N LEU A 183 -8.15 -11.84 -8.45
CA LEU A 183 -6.89 -11.52 -7.79
C LEU A 183 -7.04 -11.11 -6.33
N HIS A 184 -8.25 -10.79 -5.92
CA HIS A 184 -8.51 -10.39 -4.54
C HIS A 184 -8.17 -11.51 -3.57
N TYR A 185 -7.51 -11.15 -2.48
CA TYR A 185 -7.19 -12.07 -1.40
C TYR A 185 -8.38 -12.21 -0.46
N ASN A 186 -8.91 -13.42 -0.31
CA ASN A 186 -10.08 -13.66 0.50
C ASN A 186 -9.74 -14.56 1.71
N HIS A 187 -9.13 -13.95 2.72
CA HIS A 187 -8.75 -14.63 3.96
C HIS A 187 -9.95 -15.22 4.69
N ASP A 188 -11.06 -14.49 4.72
CA ASP A 188 -12.25 -14.89 5.49
C ASP A 188 -12.93 -16.14 4.92
N ASN A 189 -12.72 -16.42 3.62
CA ASN A 189 -13.15 -17.67 2.98
C ASN A 189 -12.10 -18.79 3.05
N GLY A 190 -11.07 -18.63 3.88
CA GLY A 190 -10.03 -19.64 4.09
C GLY A 190 -9.00 -19.75 2.97
N GLU A 191 -8.90 -18.74 2.12
CA GLU A 191 -7.87 -18.71 1.09
C GLU A 191 -6.47 -18.61 1.70
N SER A 192 -5.58 -19.54 1.33
CA SER A 192 -4.20 -19.48 1.80
C SER A 192 -3.39 -18.45 1.02
N MET A 193 -2.41 -17.83 1.68
CA MET A 193 -1.47 -16.90 1.04
C MET A 193 -0.76 -17.53 -0.17
N LEU A 194 -0.41 -18.83 -0.09
CA LEU A 194 0.21 -19.55 -1.20
C LEU A 194 -0.74 -19.62 -2.41
N HIS A 195 -2.02 -19.89 -2.19
CA HIS A 195 -3.01 -19.93 -3.26
C HIS A 195 -3.16 -18.55 -3.93
N SER A 196 -3.25 -17.49 -3.15
CA SER A 196 -3.27 -16.12 -3.67
C SER A 196 -2.01 -15.75 -4.45
N CYS A 197 -0.83 -16.15 -3.97
CA CYS A 197 0.41 -15.99 -4.72
C CYS A 197 0.37 -16.75 -6.07
N LEU A 198 -0.16 -17.97 -6.09
CA LEU A 198 -0.23 -18.75 -7.34
C LEU A 198 -1.20 -18.15 -8.35
N LYS A 199 -2.31 -17.55 -7.91
CA LYS A 199 -3.24 -16.82 -8.79
C LYS A 199 -2.53 -15.74 -9.60
N LEU A 200 -1.55 -15.04 -9.02
CA LEU A 200 -0.77 -14.01 -9.70
C LEU A 200 -0.03 -14.52 -10.96
N PHE A 201 0.22 -15.81 -11.09
CA PHE A 201 0.88 -16.40 -12.26
C PHE A 201 -0.10 -16.97 -13.28
N LEU A 202 -1.39 -17.02 -12.94
CA LEU A 202 -2.46 -17.55 -13.79
C LEU A 202 -3.06 -16.47 -14.69
N VAL A 203 -3.16 -15.24 -14.21
CA VAL A 203 -3.72 -14.12 -14.95
C VAL A 203 -2.74 -13.63 -16.00
N LYS A 204 -3.23 -13.32 -17.19
CA LYS A 204 -2.41 -12.96 -18.33
C LYS A 204 -1.99 -11.49 -18.31
N ASP A 205 -2.94 -10.61 -18.02
CA ASP A 205 -2.74 -9.16 -18.01
C ASP A 205 -3.47 -8.57 -16.80
N TYR A 206 -2.83 -7.65 -16.11
CA TYR A 206 -3.37 -7.00 -14.92
C TYR A 206 -3.65 -5.54 -15.23
N ASN A 207 -4.90 -5.18 -15.35
CA ASN A 207 -5.30 -3.78 -15.45
C ASN A 207 -5.66 -3.27 -14.07
N ILE A 208 -4.97 -2.22 -13.64
CA ILE A 208 -5.12 -1.62 -12.32
C ILE A 208 -5.43 -0.15 -12.52
N ASN A 209 -6.57 0.26 -12.04
CA ASN A 209 -6.97 1.66 -12.02
C ASN A 209 -6.68 2.25 -10.64
N ILE A 210 -6.03 3.42 -10.60
CA ILE A 210 -5.71 4.12 -9.36
C ILE A 210 -6.29 5.52 -9.41
N LYS A 211 -6.94 5.93 -8.32
CA LYS A 211 -7.49 7.27 -8.15
C LYS A 211 -6.99 7.89 -6.85
N VAL A 212 -6.50 9.13 -6.92
CA VAL A 212 -6.20 9.96 -5.75
C VAL A 212 -7.39 10.87 -5.50
N CYS A 213 -8.13 10.61 -4.42
CA CYS A 213 -9.27 11.42 -4.03
C CYS A 213 -8.84 12.79 -3.47
N ASP A 214 -9.80 13.64 -3.19
CA ASP A 214 -9.51 14.88 -2.46
C ASP A 214 -9.22 14.57 -0.99
N MET A 215 -8.36 15.40 -0.39
CA MET A 215 -8.03 15.24 1.02
C MET A 215 -9.26 15.48 1.90
N VAL A 216 -9.46 14.58 2.84
CA VAL A 216 -10.56 14.64 3.79
C VAL A 216 -10.02 15.15 5.12
N GLU A 217 -10.45 16.31 5.53
CA GLU A 217 -10.11 16.92 6.83
C GLU A 217 -11.00 16.34 7.93
N TYR A 218 -10.45 16.24 9.14
CA TYR A 218 -11.24 15.95 10.33
C TYR A 218 -12.02 17.19 10.77
N ASN A 219 -13.29 17.04 11.08
CA ASN A 219 -14.12 18.11 11.61
C ASN A 219 -14.12 18.08 13.15
N GLU A 220 -13.96 19.22 13.82
CA GLU A 220 -13.79 19.27 15.30
C GLU A 220 -14.94 18.63 16.08
N ASP A 221 -16.18 18.76 15.57
CA ASP A 221 -17.39 18.22 16.21
C ASP A 221 -17.69 16.76 15.82
N GLU A 222 -16.87 16.15 14.96
CA GLU A 222 -17.07 14.81 14.41
C GLU A 222 -16.45 13.75 15.33
N LYS A 223 -17.16 12.62 15.52
CA LYS A 223 -16.56 11.46 16.17
C LYS A 223 -15.61 10.73 15.22
N ILE A 224 -14.65 10.00 15.79
CA ILE A 224 -13.66 9.21 14.99
C ILE A 224 -14.38 8.24 14.06
N ASP A 225 -15.45 7.58 14.51
CA ASP A 225 -16.20 6.63 13.67
C ASP A 225 -16.93 7.34 12.52
N GLU A 226 -17.50 8.52 12.75
CA GLU A 226 -18.15 9.35 11.72
C GLU A 226 -17.12 9.81 10.67
N TYR A 227 -15.93 10.23 11.11
CA TYR A 227 -14.82 10.57 10.23
C TYR A 227 -14.38 9.39 9.37
N LYS A 228 -14.17 8.23 10.02
CA LYS A 228 -13.82 6.97 9.33
C LYS A 228 -14.89 6.61 8.28
N ASP A 229 -16.17 6.68 8.65
CA ASP A 229 -17.28 6.33 7.76
C ASP A 229 -17.38 7.28 6.57
N ARG A 230 -17.08 8.57 6.77
CA ARG A 230 -17.03 9.57 5.69
C ARG A 230 -15.88 9.28 4.72
N VAL A 231 -14.69 8.96 5.21
CA VAL A 231 -13.56 8.56 4.36
C VAL A 231 -13.86 7.25 3.61
N TYR A 232 -14.41 6.26 4.31
CA TYR A 232 -14.85 5.00 3.71
C TYR A 232 -15.85 5.24 2.58
N LYS A 233 -16.88 6.05 2.82
CA LYS A 233 -17.92 6.36 1.83
C LYS A 233 -17.31 6.96 0.55
N ILE A 234 -16.43 7.96 0.69
CA ILE A 234 -15.74 8.58 -0.44
C ILE A 234 -14.95 7.54 -1.24
N MET A 235 -14.18 6.69 -0.57
CA MET A 235 -13.37 5.67 -1.24
C MET A 235 -14.25 4.62 -1.90
N ASN A 236 -15.32 4.16 -1.26
CA ASN A 236 -16.21 3.15 -1.80
C ASN A 236 -17.01 3.66 -3.01
N GLU A 237 -17.53 4.89 -2.95
CA GLU A 237 -18.19 5.53 -4.09
C GLU A 237 -17.22 5.72 -5.28
N THR A 238 -15.99 6.15 -5.00
CA THR A 238 -14.94 6.25 -6.02
C THR A 238 -14.64 4.87 -6.65
N TYR A 239 -14.50 3.83 -5.82
CA TYR A 239 -14.25 2.47 -6.29
C TYR A 239 -15.37 1.96 -7.20
N GLN A 240 -16.64 2.27 -6.89
CA GLN A 240 -17.79 1.88 -7.70
C GLN A 240 -17.86 2.62 -9.04
N GLN A 241 -17.37 3.86 -9.10
CA GLN A 241 -17.38 4.69 -10.31
C GLN A 241 -16.20 4.38 -11.27
N MET A 242 -15.15 3.75 -10.80
CA MET A 242 -14.01 3.29 -11.60
C MET A 242 -14.35 2.01 -12.37
#